data_c88a412c9d2c14de72bdc00a75cd9ca0
#
_entry.id   c88a412c9d2c14de72bdc00a75cd9ca0
#
_cell.length_a   1.000
_cell.length_b   1.000
_cell.length_c   1.000
_cell.angle_alpha   90.00
_cell.angle_beta   90.00
_cell.angle_gamma   90.00
#
_symmetry.space_group_name_H-M   'P 1'
#
loop_
_entity.id
_entity.type
_entity.pdbx_description
1 polymer ?
#
loop_
_entity_poly.entity_id
_entity_poly.type
_entity_poly.pdbx_seq_one_letter_code
_entity_poly.pdbx_strand_id
1 'polypeptide(L)'
;MGLMNDKIRKNDIVYYARIMPKLDVYDVYELKVRTVEDTYFSTIDKRDKKSYLFSYNDIGKTVFFNWQEAVNKTKEAEKNKPKVSAEIFYEEY
;
A
#
# COMPACT_ATOMS: atom_id res chain seq x y z
N MET A 1 4.76 0.87 -21.60
CA MET A 1 5.71 0.16 -21.60
C MET A 1 5.59 -1.12 -21.00
N GLY A 2 5.97 -2.06 -21.57
CA GLY A 2 5.81 -3.38 -21.09
C GLY A 2 6.71 -3.72 -19.94
N LEU A 3 7.63 -2.84 -19.64
CA LEU A 3 8.56 -3.13 -18.60
C LEU A 3 7.95 -3.31 -17.25
N MET A 4 6.93 -2.55 -16.94
CA MET A 4 6.33 -2.67 -15.63
C MET A 4 5.58 -3.99 -15.52
N ASN A 5 4.97 -4.41 -16.60
CA ASN A 5 4.23 -5.64 -16.57
C ASN A 5 5.15 -6.84 -16.41
N ASP A 6 6.38 -6.72 -16.84
CA ASP A 6 7.29 -7.83 -16.75
C ASP A 6 7.77 -8.07 -15.33
N LYS A 7 7.61 -7.12 -14.45
CA LYS A 7 8.10 -7.26 -13.09
C LYS A 7 7.12 -7.94 -12.18
N ILE A 8 5.87 -8.05 -12.56
CA ILE A 8 4.88 -8.64 -11.70
C ILE A 8 4.27 -9.81 -12.40
N ARG A 9 4.06 -10.90 -11.70
CA ARG A 9 3.50 -12.11 -12.27
C ARG A 9 2.43 -12.68 -11.36
N LYS A 10 1.51 -13.44 -11.94
CA LYS A 10 0.53 -14.14 -11.17
C LYS A 10 1.20 -14.98 -10.11
N ASN A 11 0.66 -14.96 -8.93
CA ASN A 11 1.13 -15.68 -7.76
C ASN A 11 2.30 -15.03 -7.03
N ASP A 12 2.79 -13.91 -7.51
CA ASP A 12 3.83 -13.20 -6.80
C ASP A 12 3.27 -12.63 -5.51
N ILE A 13 4.14 -12.45 -4.53
CA ILE A 13 3.74 -11.83 -3.27
C ILE A 13 4.18 -10.38 -3.32
N VAL A 14 3.27 -9.49 -2.95
CA VAL A 14 3.59 -8.07 -2.85
C VAL A 14 3.13 -7.58 -1.48
N TYR A 15 3.62 -6.43 -1.07
CA TYR A 15 3.33 -5.89 0.25
C TYR A 15 2.71 -4.51 0.08
N TYR A 16 1.51 -4.37 0.60
CA TYR A 16 0.73 -3.15 0.46
C TYR A 16 0.88 -2.33 1.73
N ALA A 17 1.44 -1.14 1.60
CA ALA A 17 1.58 -0.22 2.71
C ALA A 17 0.28 0.57 2.79
N ARG A 18 -0.64 0.12 3.65
CA ARG A 18 -1.95 0.77 3.77
C ARG A 18 -1.82 1.92 4.73
N ILE A 19 -1.89 3.14 4.20
CA ILE A 19 -1.69 4.33 4.98
C ILE A 19 -2.93 5.18 4.88
N MET A 20 -3.65 5.29 6.00
CA MET A 20 -4.87 6.07 6.07
C MET A 20 -4.78 6.97 7.30
N PRO A 21 -4.16 8.11 7.16
CA PRO A 21 -3.89 8.98 8.33
C PRO A 21 -5.14 9.38 9.09
N LYS A 22 -6.25 9.58 8.39
CA LYS A 22 -7.46 10.00 9.05
C LYS A 22 -8.01 8.92 9.97
N LEU A 23 -7.68 7.69 9.71
CA LEU A 23 -8.11 6.59 10.53
C LEU A 23 -6.98 6.04 11.38
N ASP A 24 -5.83 6.71 11.31
CA ASP A 24 -4.64 6.30 12.07
C ASP A 24 -4.23 4.86 11.71
N VAL A 25 -4.31 4.52 10.43
CA VAL A 25 -3.95 3.19 9.95
C VAL A 25 -2.62 3.25 9.24
N TYR A 26 -1.65 2.46 9.68
CA TYR A 26 -0.33 2.40 9.08
C TYR A 26 0.12 0.95 9.10
N ASP A 27 -0.45 0.13 8.20
CA ASP A 27 -0.23 -1.30 8.22
C ASP A 27 0.38 -1.81 6.93
N VAL A 28 0.97 -2.98 6.98
CA VAL A 28 1.50 -3.64 5.80
C VAL A 28 0.73 -4.94 5.63
N TYR A 29 0.15 -5.13 4.44
CA TYR A 29 -0.61 -6.34 4.14
C TYR A 29 0.18 -7.15 3.13
N GLU A 30 0.30 -8.44 3.35
CA GLU A 30 0.95 -9.34 2.41
C GLU A 30 -0.12 -9.84 1.46
N LEU A 31 0.02 -9.59 0.19
CA LEU A 31 -0.99 -9.91 -0.80
C LEU A 31 -0.41 -10.80 -1.89
N LYS A 32 -1.27 -11.62 -2.49
CA LYS A 32 -0.84 -12.48 -3.58
C LYS A 32 -1.45 -11.97 -4.86
N VAL A 33 -0.64 -11.83 -5.90
CA VAL A 33 -1.12 -11.35 -7.19
C VAL A 33 -1.99 -12.41 -7.84
N ARG A 34 -3.20 -12.04 -8.25
CA ARG A 34 -4.10 -12.97 -8.88
C ARG A 34 -4.12 -12.81 -10.39
N THR A 35 -4.24 -11.60 -10.91
CA THR A 35 -4.25 -11.37 -12.34
C THR A 35 -3.35 -10.19 -12.66
N VAL A 36 -2.80 -10.21 -13.86
CA VAL A 36 -1.93 -9.15 -14.34
C VAL A 36 -2.53 -8.67 -15.66
N GLU A 37 -3.00 -7.43 -15.69
CA GLU A 37 -3.65 -6.87 -16.87
C GLU A 37 -2.78 -5.77 -17.47
N ASP A 38 -3.25 -5.14 -18.55
CA ASP A 38 -2.46 -4.14 -19.22
C ASP A 38 -2.14 -2.92 -18.38
N THR A 39 -3.08 -2.44 -17.62
CA THR A 39 -2.90 -1.20 -16.87
C THR A 39 -2.96 -1.39 -15.37
N TYR A 40 -3.35 -2.57 -14.91
CA TYR A 40 -3.47 -2.81 -13.48
C TYR A 40 -3.25 -4.29 -13.17
N PHE A 41 -3.15 -4.61 -11.90
CA PHE A 41 -3.12 -6.00 -11.46
C PHE A 41 -4.01 -6.15 -10.24
N SER A 42 -4.52 -7.35 -10.03
CA SER A 42 -5.36 -7.61 -8.88
C SER A 42 -4.63 -8.51 -7.90
N THR A 43 -4.97 -8.36 -6.63
CA THR A 43 -4.35 -9.14 -5.58
C THR A 43 -5.41 -9.63 -4.62
N ILE A 44 -5.05 -10.56 -3.78
CA ILE A 44 -5.95 -11.04 -2.76
C ILE A 44 -5.18 -11.21 -1.45
N ASP A 45 -5.84 -10.85 -0.36
CA ASP A 45 -5.29 -11.06 0.96
C ASP A 45 -5.72 -12.45 1.39
N LYS A 46 -4.77 -13.35 1.64
CA LYS A 46 -5.11 -14.71 1.96
C LYS A 46 -5.81 -14.85 3.29
N ARG A 47 -5.69 -13.89 4.17
CA ARG A 47 -6.30 -13.98 5.49
C ARG A 47 -7.80 -13.76 5.44
N ASP A 48 -8.25 -12.74 4.74
CA ASP A 48 -9.68 -12.42 4.74
C ASP A 48 -10.29 -12.49 3.36
N LYS A 49 -9.52 -12.91 2.38
CA LYS A 49 -9.99 -13.09 0.99
C LYS A 49 -10.45 -11.80 0.34
N LYS A 50 -10.05 -10.67 0.85
CA LYS A 50 -10.40 -9.41 0.21
C LYS A 50 -9.49 -9.16 -0.96
N SER A 51 -10.05 -8.56 -2.02
CA SER A 51 -9.31 -8.26 -3.23
C SER A 51 -8.92 -6.81 -3.27
N TYR A 52 -7.75 -6.52 -3.83
CA TYR A 52 -7.29 -5.15 -3.98
C TYR A 52 -6.76 -4.99 -5.39
N LEU A 53 -7.09 -3.88 -6.04
CA LEU A 53 -6.62 -3.59 -7.37
C LEU A 53 -5.60 -2.46 -7.29
N PHE A 54 -4.54 -2.58 -8.04
CA PHE A 54 -3.50 -1.57 -8.05
C PHE A 54 -3.08 -1.24 -9.47
N SER A 55 -2.74 0.02 -9.71
CA SER A 55 -2.15 0.43 -10.96
C SER A 55 -0.66 0.10 -10.88
N TYR A 56 -0.01 -0.07 -12.02
CA TYR A 56 1.42 -0.30 -12.01
C TYR A 56 2.17 0.93 -11.47
N ASN A 57 1.53 2.09 -11.50
CA ASN A 57 2.15 3.27 -10.92
C ASN A 57 2.21 3.22 -9.40
N ASP A 58 1.47 2.31 -8.77
CA ASP A 58 1.50 2.19 -7.32
C ASP A 58 2.71 1.40 -6.84
N ILE A 59 3.40 0.72 -7.76
CA ILE A 59 4.57 -0.06 -7.39
C ILE A 59 5.68 0.90 -6.99
N GLY A 60 6.20 0.73 -5.80
CA GLY A 60 7.20 1.63 -5.25
C GLY A 60 6.61 2.80 -4.50
N LYS A 61 5.28 2.95 -4.51
CA LYS A 61 4.62 4.04 -3.78
C LYS A 61 3.75 3.48 -2.67
N THR A 62 2.85 2.56 -2.99
CA THR A 62 1.99 1.96 -1.99
C THR A 62 2.14 0.45 -1.96
N VAL A 63 2.65 -0.14 -3.06
CA VAL A 63 2.83 -1.58 -3.16
C VAL A 63 4.31 -1.84 -3.43
N PHE A 64 4.87 -2.79 -2.71
CA PHE A 64 6.30 -3.06 -2.79
C PHE A 64 6.55 -4.56 -2.95
N PHE A 65 7.69 -4.92 -3.54
CA PHE A 65 8.05 -6.33 -3.65
C PHE A 65 8.80 -6.80 -2.41
N ASN A 66 9.21 -5.88 -1.57
CA ASN A 66 10.00 -6.20 -0.40
C ASN A 66 9.27 -5.74 0.84
N TRP A 67 9.12 -6.62 1.83
CA TRP A 67 8.39 -6.29 3.04
C TRP A 67 9.01 -5.12 3.77
N GLN A 68 10.33 -5.08 3.83
CA GLN A 68 10.99 -4.02 4.57
C GLN A 68 10.73 -2.65 3.96
N GLU A 69 10.63 -2.57 2.64
CA GLU A 69 10.34 -1.31 1.99
C GLU A 69 8.93 -0.84 2.35
N ALA A 70 7.98 -1.76 2.42
CA ALA A 70 6.62 -1.41 2.78
C ALA A 70 6.57 -0.94 4.23
N VAL A 71 7.30 -1.60 5.12
CA VAL A 71 7.33 -1.22 6.51
C VAL A 71 7.97 0.15 6.65
N ASN A 72 9.05 0.42 5.91
CA ASN A 72 9.71 1.71 5.99
C ASN A 72 8.77 2.81 5.53
N LYS A 73 7.97 2.53 4.52
CA LYS A 73 7.02 3.52 4.02
C LYS A 73 5.97 3.84 5.07
N THR A 74 5.44 2.82 5.76
CA THR A 74 4.44 3.07 6.78
C THR A 74 5.04 3.80 7.97
N LYS A 75 6.28 3.50 8.32
CA LYS A 75 6.90 4.17 9.45
C LYS A 75 7.19 5.63 9.11
N GLU A 76 7.58 5.89 7.88
CA GLU A 76 7.83 7.24 7.48
C GLU A 76 6.54 8.04 7.49
N ALA A 77 5.46 7.47 7.00
CA ALA A 77 4.18 8.16 6.98
C ALA A 77 3.68 8.42 8.40
N GLU A 78 3.85 7.45 9.28
CA GLU A 78 3.39 7.62 10.64
C GLU A 78 4.21 8.67 11.36
N LYS A 79 5.50 8.74 11.06
CA LYS A 79 6.34 9.73 11.69
C LYS A 79 5.95 11.11 11.24
N ASN A 80 5.51 11.25 10.00
CA ASN A 80 5.12 12.52 9.44
C ASN A 80 3.64 12.81 9.53
N LYS A 81 2.88 12.02 10.30
CA LYS A 81 1.45 12.24 10.34
C LYS A 81 1.17 13.60 10.92
N PRO A 82 0.09 14.21 10.48
CA PRO A 82 -0.24 15.55 10.86
C PRO A 82 -0.56 15.68 12.31
N LYS A 83 0.27 16.30 13.05
CA LYS A 83 -0.03 16.51 14.42
C LYS A 83 -0.88 17.67 14.54
N VAL A 84 -0.84 18.48 13.55
CA VAL A 84 -1.65 19.62 13.56
C VAL A 84 -3.07 19.39 13.75
N SER A 85 -3.56 18.32 13.16
CA SER A 85 -4.96 18.11 13.30
C SER A 85 -5.31 17.92 14.73
N ALA A 86 -4.46 17.41 15.48
CA ALA A 86 -4.80 17.18 16.85
C ALA A 86 -4.73 18.44 17.60
N GLU A 87 -3.90 19.36 17.22
CA GLU A 87 -3.85 20.50 17.93
C GLU A 87 -4.82 21.48 17.54
N ILE A 88 -5.21 21.50 16.34
CA ILE A 88 -6.19 22.37 15.92
C ILE A 88 -7.42 22.26 16.65
N PHE A 89 -7.69 21.11 17.11
CA PHE A 89 -8.85 20.93 17.78
C PHE A 89 -8.96 21.70 18.92
N TYR A 90 -7.93 22.05 19.55
CA TYR A 90 -8.20 22.69 20.68
C TYR A 90 -7.94 24.05 20.52
N GLU A 91 -7.50 24.43 19.46
CA GLU A 91 -7.34 25.68 19.36
C GLU A 91 -8.46 26.40 19.13
N GLU A 92 -9.29 25.89 18.47
CA GLU A 92 -10.34 26.47 18.17
C GLU A 92 -11.14 26.68 19.15
N TYR A 93 -10.78 26.43 20.03
CA TYR A 93 -11.68 26.58 20.95
C TYR A 93 -11.15 27.53 21.68
#